data_7b3871facb08d28b3a67c46defdbf4f5
#
_entry.id   7b3871facb08d28b3a67c46defdbf4f5
#
_cell.length_a   1.000
_cell.length_b   1.000
_cell.length_c   1.000
_cell.angle_alpha   90.00
_cell.angle_beta   90.00
_cell.angle_gamma   90.00
#
_symmetry.space_group_name_H-M   'P 1'
#
loop_
_entity.id
_entity.type
_entity.pdbx_description
1 polymer ?
#
loop_
_entity_poly.entity_id
_entity_poly.type
_entity_poly.pdbx_seq_one_letter_code
_entity_poly.pdbx_strand_id
1 'polypeptide(L)'
;MKRIFIILVIIVLLFSGCAKDVTNSSSQNNDYPVKESITVKKHHISRLLNGYAYWYSNTNAEKVLNYINQRDKKVLKEIISKSSQSESDIEKQMDILFEYLDGNFIDYEEDLAGEDKYVSYGNILRKSYSITVLAKTDKSEYYVNINFILKDEDKKDNVGIEYIIVTKKEIMDYYFDNFDSQSQPKYPDKGGIWCMGKDGAIV
;
A
#
# COMPACT_ATOMS: atom_id res chain seq x y z
N MET A 1 -34.80 2.70 -46.60
CA MET A 1 -34.72 1.71 -45.52
C MET A 1 -33.58 0.69 -45.66
N LYS A 2 -33.30 0.15 -46.85
CA LYS A 2 -32.20 -0.83 -47.05
C LYS A 2 -30.81 -0.33 -46.74
N ARG A 3 -30.52 0.97 -46.96
CA ARG A 3 -29.17 1.54 -46.74
C ARG A 3 -28.84 1.74 -45.23
N ILE A 4 -29.82 1.99 -44.39
CA ILE A 4 -29.65 2.15 -42.93
C ILE A 4 -29.32 0.80 -42.26
N PHE A 5 -29.93 -0.29 -42.79
CA PHE A 5 -29.70 -1.63 -42.26
C PHE A 5 -28.28 -2.12 -42.51
N ILE A 6 -27.68 -1.76 -43.68
CA ILE A 6 -26.29 -2.13 -44.01
C ILE A 6 -25.29 -1.41 -43.09
N ILE A 7 -25.52 -0.14 -42.76
CA ILE A 7 -24.65 0.62 -41.88
C ILE A 7 -24.68 0.04 -40.44
N LEU A 8 -25.86 -0.38 -39.96
CA LEU A 8 -26.00 -0.96 -38.63
C LEU A 8 -25.30 -2.32 -38.51
N VAL A 9 -25.34 -3.15 -39.56
CA VAL A 9 -24.62 -4.43 -39.61
C VAL A 9 -23.10 -4.24 -39.65
N ILE A 10 -22.60 -3.21 -40.33
CA ILE A 10 -21.16 -2.91 -40.38
C ILE A 10 -20.66 -2.44 -38.99
N ILE A 11 -21.44 -1.66 -38.25
CA ILE A 11 -21.08 -1.21 -36.90
C ILE A 11 -21.00 -2.41 -35.95
N VAL A 12 -21.91 -3.36 -36.03
CA VAL A 12 -21.89 -4.57 -35.18
C VAL A 12 -20.67 -5.46 -35.46
N LEU A 13 -20.23 -5.53 -36.73
CA LEU A 13 -19.04 -6.31 -37.11
C LEU A 13 -17.71 -5.67 -36.71
N LEU A 14 -17.69 -4.34 -36.51
CA LEU A 14 -16.49 -3.65 -36.02
C LEU A 14 -16.24 -3.84 -34.52
N PHE A 15 -17.25 -4.23 -33.73
CA PHE A 15 -17.10 -4.50 -32.31
C PHE A 15 -16.87 -5.98 -31.95
N SER A 16 -16.96 -6.89 -32.94
CA SER A 16 -16.73 -8.33 -32.72
C SER A 16 -15.31 -8.83 -33.00
N GLY A 17 -14.38 -7.95 -33.27
CA GLY A 17 -12.99 -8.32 -33.56
C GLY A 17 -12.02 -7.70 -32.57
N CYS A 18 -11.72 -8.37 -31.49
CA CYS A 18 -10.44 -8.49 -30.80
C CYS A 18 -10.61 -8.99 -29.38
N ALA A 19 -11.11 -10.21 -29.23
CA ALA A 19 -10.66 -11.05 -28.13
C ALA A 19 -9.36 -11.74 -28.56
N LYS A 20 -8.22 -11.07 -28.42
CA LYS A 20 -6.94 -11.75 -28.42
C LYS A 20 -6.80 -12.39 -27.06
N ASP A 21 -6.78 -13.72 -27.05
CA ASP A 21 -6.29 -14.52 -25.93
C ASP A 21 -4.93 -13.97 -25.50
N VAL A 22 -4.90 -13.32 -24.36
CA VAL A 22 -3.66 -13.07 -23.64
C VAL A 22 -3.29 -14.42 -23.03
N THR A 23 -2.49 -15.17 -23.78
CA THR A 23 -1.79 -16.33 -23.25
C THR A 23 -1.02 -15.87 -22.02
N ASN A 24 -1.43 -16.40 -20.89
CA ASN A 24 -0.74 -16.32 -19.61
C ASN A 24 0.74 -16.67 -19.80
N SER A 25 1.60 -15.66 -19.81
CA SER A 25 2.99 -15.87 -19.44
C SER A 25 2.98 -16.25 -17.97
N SER A 26 3.31 -17.49 -17.70
CA SER A 26 3.51 -18.06 -16.38
C SER A 26 4.59 -17.25 -15.64
N SER A 27 4.15 -16.22 -14.89
CA SER A 27 4.94 -15.75 -13.77
C SER A 27 4.98 -16.91 -12.76
N GLN A 28 6.15 -17.40 -12.46
CA GLN A 28 6.36 -18.36 -11.39
C GLN A 28 5.76 -17.75 -10.11
N ASN A 29 4.56 -18.21 -9.78
CA ASN A 29 4.00 -18.03 -8.45
C ASN A 29 4.89 -18.83 -7.51
N ASN A 30 5.76 -18.14 -6.79
CA ASN A 30 6.31 -18.68 -5.56
C ASN A 30 5.13 -18.77 -4.60
N ASP A 31 4.44 -19.91 -4.62
CA ASP A 31 3.40 -20.29 -3.66
C ASP A 31 4.07 -20.46 -2.28
N TYR A 32 4.23 -19.34 -1.56
CA TYR A 32 4.44 -19.43 -0.12
C TYR A 32 3.09 -19.77 0.51
N PRO A 33 3.01 -20.77 1.40
CA PRO A 33 1.77 -21.14 2.06
C PRO A 33 1.31 -19.99 2.96
N VAL A 34 0.39 -19.17 2.47
CA VAL A 34 -0.31 -18.16 3.27
C VAL A 34 -1.21 -18.92 4.24
N LYS A 35 -0.84 -18.94 5.52
CA LYS A 35 -1.53 -19.73 6.54
C LYS A 35 -2.94 -19.27 6.87
N GLU A 36 -3.26 -18.00 6.67
CA GLU A 36 -4.59 -17.42 6.84
C GLU A 36 -4.72 -16.18 5.94
N SER A 37 -5.80 -16.06 5.17
CA SER A 37 -6.10 -14.87 4.38
C SER A 37 -6.74 -13.82 5.25
N ILE A 38 -6.26 -12.57 5.16
CA ILE A 38 -6.92 -11.42 5.80
C ILE A 38 -8.26 -11.15 5.10
N THR A 39 -9.34 -11.04 5.88
CA THR A 39 -10.65 -10.73 5.34
C THR A 39 -10.79 -9.22 5.12
N VAL A 40 -10.94 -8.82 3.86
CA VAL A 40 -11.08 -7.40 3.49
C VAL A 40 -12.52 -6.96 3.62
N LYS A 41 -12.82 -6.00 4.48
CA LYS A 41 -14.10 -5.30 4.47
C LYS A 41 -14.16 -4.34 3.29
N LYS A 42 -15.00 -4.67 2.29
CA LYS A 42 -15.15 -3.85 1.07
C LYS A 42 -16.00 -2.60 1.33
N HIS A 43 -15.36 -1.44 1.47
CA HIS A 43 -16.05 -0.17 1.36
C HIS A 43 -16.26 0.19 -0.12
N HIS A 44 -17.50 0.02 -0.62
CA HIS A 44 -17.82 0.21 -2.03
C HIS A 44 -17.73 1.66 -2.54
N ILE A 45 -17.74 2.66 -1.66
CA ILE A 45 -17.88 4.07 -2.04
C ILE A 45 -16.55 4.67 -2.56
N SER A 46 -15.42 4.28 -2.02
CA SER A 46 -14.11 4.82 -2.43
C SER A 46 -13.63 4.32 -3.79
N ARG A 47 -14.08 3.15 -4.25
CA ARG A 47 -13.74 2.62 -5.58
C ARG A 47 -14.19 3.50 -6.75
N LEU A 48 -15.30 4.22 -6.60
CA LEU A 48 -15.86 5.08 -7.65
C LEU A 48 -15.09 6.40 -7.79
N LEU A 49 -14.42 6.87 -6.72
CA LEU A 49 -13.77 8.18 -6.68
C LEU A 49 -12.27 8.15 -6.97
N ASN A 50 -11.57 7.06 -6.60
CA ASN A 50 -10.09 7.02 -6.62
C ASN A 50 -9.46 6.08 -7.67
N GLY A 51 -10.26 5.35 -8.45
CA GLY A 51 -9.80 4.58 -9.61
C GLY A 51 -8.65 3.61 -9.35
N TYR A 52 -7.65 3.61 -10.25
CA TYR A 52 -6.50 2.70 -10.24
C TYR A 52 -5.60 2.83 -9.01
N ALA A 53 -5.42 4.05 -8.51
CA ALA A 53 -4.59 4.32 -7.34
C ALA A 53 -5.10 3.58 -6.10
N TYR A 54 -6.40 3.62 -5.88
CA TYR A 54 -7.06 2.93 -4.79
C TYR A 54 -6.90 1.41 -4.87
N TRP A 55 -7.18 0.83 -6.04
CA TRP A 55 -7.04 -0.61 -6.24
C TRP A 55 -5.61 -1.09 -6.00
N TYR A 56 -4.63 -0.33 -6.52
CA TYR A 56 -3.22 -0.64 -6.36
C TYR A 56 -2.80 -0.61 -4.90
N SER A 57 -3.14 0.47 -4.17
CA SER A 57 -2.76 0.66 -2.78
C SER A 57 -3.37 -0.41 -1.89
N ASN A 58 -4.65 -0.69 -2.04
CA ASN A 58 -5.35 -1.67 -1.22
C ASN A 58 -4.80 -3.09 -1.42
N THR A 59 -4.60 -3.51 -2.67
CA THR A 59 -4.01 -4.83 -2.97
C THR A 59 -2.60 -4.98 -2.40
N ASN A 60 -1.80 -3.90 -2.41
CA ASN A 60 -0.46 -3.93 -1.87
C ASN A 60 -0.44 -3.79 -0.34
N ALA A 61 -1.37 -3.05 0.26
CA ALA A 61 -1.53 -3.01 1.71
C ALA A 61 -1.85 -4.41 2.27
N GLU A 62 -2.77 -5.14 1.66
CA GLU A 62 -3.08 -6.53 2.03
C GLU A 62 -1.83 -7.41 2.00
N LYS A 63 -1.03 -7.33 0.93
CA LYS A 63 0.23 -8.08 0.84
C LYS A 63 1.21 -7.72 1.95
N VAL A 64 1.37 -6.42 2.24
CA VAL A 64 2.26 -5.96 3.31
C VAL A 64 1.82 -6.49 4.67
N LEU A 65 0.52 -6.40 5.00
CA LEU A 65 -0.02 -6.94 6.24
C LEU A 65 0.19 -8.46 6.35
N ASN A 66 0.00 -9.20 5.25
CA ASN A 66 0.27 -10.63 5.19
C ASN A 66 1.76 -10.95 5.40
N TYR A 67 2.68 -10.19 4.82
CA TYR A 67 4.12 -10.38 5.03
C TYR A 67 4.54 -10.06 6.48
N ILE A 68 3.94 -9.04 7.08
CA ILE A 68 4.15 -8.73 8.51
C ILE A 68 3.66 -9.91 9.38
N ASN A 69 2.49 -10.48 9.07
CA ASN A 69 1.95 -11.65 9.78
C ASN A 69 2.85 -12.89 9.69
N GLN A 70 3.48 -13.11 8.54
CA GLN A 70 4.42 -14.22 8.34
C GLN A 70 5.70 -14.05 9.15
N ARG A 71 6.00 -12.83 9.60
CA ARG A 71 7.25 -12.44 10.29
C ARG A 71 8.50 -12.83 9.49
N ASP A 72 8.37 -12.86 8.16
CA ASP A 72 9.47 -13.20 7.25
C ASP A 72 10.24 -11.93 6.86
N LYS A 73 11.36 -11.71 7.55
CA LYS A 73 12.23 -10.56 7.30
C LYS A 73 12.72 -10.48 5.86
N LYS A 74 12.97 -11.63 5.25
CA LYS A 74 13.51 -11.66 3.87
C LYS A 74 12.49 -11.10 2.90
N VAL A 75 11.25 -11.56 2.96
CA VAL A 75 10.15 -11.10 2.09
C VAL A 75 9.83 -9.63 2.34
N LEU A 76 9.77 -9.19 3.61
CA LEU A 76 9.58 -7.78 3.94
C LEU A 76 10.70 -6.91 3.39
N LYS A 77 11.95 -7.35 3.50
CA LYS A 77 13.11 -6.61 2.98
C LYS A 77 13.06 -6.46 1.46
N GLU A 78 12.60 -7.48 0.73
CA GLU A 78 12.50 -7.47 -0.73
C GLU A 78 11.52 -6.41 -1.27
N ILE A 79 10.50 -6.03 -0.51
CA ILE A 79 9.52 -5.02 -0.91
C ILE A 79 9.89 -3.58 -0.49
N ILE A 80 10.80 -3.42 0.47
CA ILE A 80 11.33 -2.11 0.88
C ILE A 80 12.30 -1.60 -0.20
N SER A 81 12.22 -0.32 -0.54
CA SER A 81 13.13 0.30 -1.52
C SER A 81 14.59 0.17 -1.09
N LYS A 82 15.50 0.04 -2.06
CA LYS A 82 16.94 -0.07 -1.77
C LYS A 82 17.48 1.17 -1.05
N SER A 83 16.95 2.35 -1.38
CA SER A 83 17.28 3.58 -0.71
C SER A 83 16.97 3.50 0.78
N SER A 84 15.73 3.11 1.13
CA SER A 84 15.33 2.95 2.54
C SER A 84 16.14 1.89 3.28
N GLN A 85 16.50 0.79 2.60
CA GLN A 85 17.38 -0.24 3.16
C GLN A 85 18.79 0.27 3.45
N SER A 86 19.29 1.25 2.67
CA SER A 86 20.61 1.83 2.88
C SER A 86 20.64 2.92 3.95
N GLU A 87 19.50 3.57 4.20
CA GLU A 87 19.38 4.69 5.14
C GLU A 87 19.06 4.25 6.57
N SER A 88 18.54 3.03 6.73
CA SER A 88 18.00 2.52 7.98
C SER A 88 18.40 1.07 8.23
N ASP A 89 18.54 0.70 9.51
CA ASP A 89 18.70 -0.71 9.90
C ASP A 89 17.35 -1.43 9.86
N ILE A 90 16.95 -1.81 8.64
CA ILE A 90 15.65 -2.43 8.36
C ILE A 90 15.46 -3.73 9.17
N GLU A 91 16.51 -4.51 9.39
CA GLU A 91 16.38 -5.78 10.13
C GLU A 91 16.07 -5.54 11.60
N LYS A 92 16.72 -4.55 12.21
CA LYS A 92 16.40 -4.13 13.57
C LYS A 92 15.00 -3.53 13.65
N GLN A 93 14.59 -2.73 12.67
CA GLN A 93 13.26 -2.14 12.62
C GLN A 93 12.17 -3.22 12.49
N MET A 94 12.42 -4.31 11.73
CA MET A 94 11.49 -5.45 11.67
C MET A 94 11.39 -6.18 13.01
N ASP A 95 12.49 -6.33 13.77
CA ASP A 95 12.42 -6.91 15.11
C ASP A 95 11.54 -6.07 16.03
N ILE A 96 11.73 -4.75 16.03
CA ILE A 96 10.91 -3.81 16.79
C ILE A 96 9.42 -3.92 16.37
N LEU A 97 9.15 -3.96 15.07
CA LEU A 97 7.79 -4.12 14.57
C LEU A 97 7.13 -5.40 15.10
N PHE A 98 7.84 -6.53 15.03
CA PHE A 98 7.29 -7.81 15.45
C PHE A 98 7.08 -7.90 16.96
N GLU A 99 7.86 -7.19 17.78
CA GLU A 99 7.65 -7.04 19.20
C GLU A 99 6.52 -6.05 19.53
N TYR A 100 6.36 -5.01 18.72
CA TYR A 100 5.33 -3.99 18.91
C TYR A 100 3.91 -4.50 18.67
N LEU A 101 3.75 -5.50 17.78
CA LEU A 101 2.46 -6.04 17.39
C LEU A 101 1.96 -7.09 18.39
N ASP A 102 0.77 -6.85 18.94
CA ASP A 102 0.04 -7.79 19.78
C ASP A 102 -0.81 -8.73 18.90
N GLY A 103 -0.23 -9.82 18.43
CA GLY A 103 -0.91 -10.81 17.58
C GLY A 103 -0.69 -10.59 16.09
N ASN A 104 -1.51 -11.25 15.27
CA ASN A 104 -1.51 -11.15 13.82
C ASN A 104 -2.71 -10.34 13.33
N PHE A 105 -2.56 -9.60 12.25
CA PHE A 105 -3.66 -8.93 11.61
C PHE A 105 -4.68 -9.94 11.08
N ILE A 106 -5.96 -9.76 11.42
CA ILE A 106 -7.07 -10.63 11.01
C ILE A 106 -8.06 -9.92 10.10
N ASP A 107 -8.09 -8.58 10.15
CA ASP A 107 -8.98 -7.75 9.34
C ASP A 107 -8.35 -6.36 9.16
N TYR A 108 -8.74 -5.64 8.14
CA TYR A 108 -8.42 -4.23 8.00
C TYR A 108 -9.49 -3.50 7.18
N GLU A 109 -9.60 -2.21 7.42
CA GLU A 109 -10.38 -1.28 6.62
C GLU A 109 -9.50 -0.10 6.18
N GLU A 110 -9.73 0.38 4.96
CA GLU A 110 -9.03 1.55 4.46
C GLU A 110 -9.57 2.80 5.14
N ASP A 111 -8.65 3.62 5.64
CA ASP A 111 -8.95 4.92 6.25
C ASP A 111 -8.67 6.06 5.26
N LEU A 112 -7.46 6.13 4.71
CA LEU A 112 -7.04 7.19 3.81
C LEU A 112 -6.11 6.64 2.72
N ALA A 113 -6.31 7.12 1.46
CA ALA A 113 -5.37 6.85 0.38
C ALA A 113 -5.13 8.10 -0.46
N GLY A 114 -3.89 8.26 -0.92
CA GLY A 114 -3.47 9.41 -1.71
C GLY A 114 -2.48 9.06 -2.80
N GLU A 115 -2.46 9.86 -3.86
CA GLU A 115 -1.47 9.81 -4.93
C GLU A 115 -0.73 11.14 -4.97
N ASP A 116 0.60 11.08 -5.06
CA ASP A 116 1.44 12.25 -5.31
C ASP A 116 2.24 12.07 -6.61
N LYS A 117 2.36 13.15 -7.38
CA LYS A 117 3.06 13.19 -8.66
C LYS A 117 3.90 14.44 -8.78
N TYR A 118 5.19 14.24 -9.03
CA TYR A 118 6.06 15.32 -9.48
C TYR A 118 6.18 15.28 -11.01
N VAL A 119 5.75 16.38 -11.66
CA VAL A 119 5.72 16.51 -13.12
C VAL A 119 6.62 17.66 -13.55
N SER A 120 7.50 17.41 -14.54
CA SER A 120 8.33 18.44 -15.16
C SER A 120 8.22 18.34 -16.67
N TYR A 121 7.96 19.47 -17.35
CA TYR A 121 7.77 19.56 -18.81
C TYR A 121 6.78 18.50 -19.38
N GLY A 122 5.69 18.22 -18.63
CA GLY A 122 4.68 17.24 -19.04
C GLY A 122 5.06 15.76 -18.76
N ASN A 123 6.26 15.49 -18.27
CA ASN A 123 6.68 14.14 -17.89
C ASN A 123 6.57 13.92 -16.39
N ILE A 124 6.00 12.78 -15.99
CA ILE A 124 5.98 12.36 -14.59
C ILE A 124 7.39 11.88 -14.25
N LEU A 125 8.10 12.63 -13.40
CA LEU A 125 9.43 12.27 -12.91
C LEU A 125 9.36 11.39 -11.67
N ARG A 126 8.45 11.69 -10.72
CA ARG A 126 8.20 10.87 -9.54
C ARG A 126 6.70 10.61 -9.39
N LYS A 127 6.37 9.42 -8.93
CA LYS A 127 5.00 9.01 -8.63
C LYS A 127 4.99 8.14 -7.39
N SER A 128 4.21 8.52 -6.40
CA SER A 128 4.03 7.74 -5.17
C SER A 128 2.55 7.57 -4.81
N TYR A 129 2.27 6.56 -4.02
CA TYR A 129 0.98 6.34 -3.39
C TYR A 129 1.18 6.11 -1.90
N SER A 130 0.33 6.73 -1.10
CA SER A 130 0.22 6.44 0.32
C SER A 130 -1.13 5.84 0.63
N ILE A 131 -1.16 4.92 1.59
CA ILE A 131 -2.40 4.37 2.13
C ILE A 131 -2.25 4.25 3.64
N THR A 132 -3.30 4.63 4.35
CA THR A 132 -3.47 4.35 5.77
C THR A 132 -4.63 3.39 5.92
N VAL A 133 -4.41 2.31 6.64
CA VAL A 133 -5.43 1.32 6.95
C VAL A 133 -5.56 1.20 8.48
N LEU A 134 -6.79 0.99 8.95
CA LEU A 134 -7.06 0.55 10.31
C LEU A 134 -7.06 -0.97 10.32
N ALA A 135 -5.95 -1.57 10.76
CA ALA A 135 -5.75 -3.00 10.81
C ALA A 135 -6.02 -3.53 12.22
N LYS A 136 -6.66 -4.71 12.33
CA LYS A 136 -7.09 -5.31 13.58
C LYS A 136 -6.39 -6.63 13.81
N THR A 137 -5.94 -6.84 15.05
CA THR A 137 -5.54 -8.15 15.56
C THR A 137 -6.65 -8.69 16.48
N ASP A 138 -6.46 -9.85 17.07
CA ASP A 138 -7.33 -10.39 18.10
C ASP A 138 -7.28 -9.59 19.42
N LYS A 139 -6.32 -8.67 19.60
CA LYS A 139 -6.06 -7.95 20.84
C LYS A 139 -6.09 -6.43 20.71
N SER A 140 -5.73 -5.89 19.57
CA SER A 140 -5.48 -4.47 19.37
C SER A 140 -5.83 -3.99 17.96
N GLU A 141 -6.01 -2.68 17.81
CA GLU A 141 -6.17 -2.01 16.53
C GLU A 141 -4.96 -1.10 16.23
N TYR A 142 -4.57 -1.03 14.98
CA TYR A 142 -3.40 -0.28 14.54
C TYR A 142 -3.71 0.54 13.29
N TYR A 143 -3.29 1.78 13.25
CA TYR A 143 -3.12 2.49 11.99
C TYR A 143 -1.80 2.06 11.35
N VAL A 144 -1.89 1.58 10.11
CA VAL A 144 -0.72 1.20 9.30
C VAL A 144 -0.68 2.12 8.10
N ASN A 145 0.29 3.02 8.07
CA ASN A 145 0.53 3.92 6.95
C ASN A 145 1.68 3.38 6.10
N ILE A 146 1.45 3.24 4.79
CA ILE A 146 2.41 2.69 3.84
C ILE A 146 2.57 3.66 2.68
N ASN A 147 3.80 4.02 2.36
CA ASN A 147 4.11 4.80 1.16
C ASN A 147 4.86 3.97 0.14
N PHE A 148 4.33 3.97 -1.09
CA PHE A 148 4.89 3.25 -2.24
C PHE A 148 5.40 4.24 -3.27
N ILE A 149 6.68 4.15 -3.64
CA ILE A 149 7.22 4.87 -4.79
C ILE A 149 7.14 3.96 -6.01
N LEU A 150 6.32 4.34 -6.98
CA LEU A 150 6.12 3.57 -8.22
C LEU A 150 7.09 3.96 -9.32
N LYS A 151 7.53 5.20 -9.27
CA LYS A 151 8.42 5.78 -10.27
C LYS A 151 9.27 6.84 -9.63
N ASP A 152 10.57 6.80 -9.91
CA ASP A 152 11.52 7.86 -9.62
C ASP A 152 12.59 7.81 -10.71
N GLU A 153 12.55 8.77 -11.63
CA GLU A 153 13.49 8.82 -12.77
C GLU A 153 14.90 9.21 -12.34
N ASP A 154 15.00 10.02 -11.29
CA ASP A 154 16.27 10.52 -10.79
C ASP A 154 16.97 9.48 -9.91
N LYS A 155 16.18 8.69 -9.16
CA LYS A 155 16.69 7.72 -8.18
C LYS A 155 15.90 6.41 -8.25
N LYS A 156 16.29 5.51 -9.14
CA LYS A 156 15.61 4.21 -9.31
C LYS A 156 15.62 3.33 -8.06
N ASP A 157 16.59 3.50 -7.18
CA ASP A 157 16.69 2.78 -5.92
C ASP A 157 15.61 3.21 -4.89
N ASN A 158 14.89 4.30 -5.15
CA ASN A 158 13.73 4.71 -4.36
C ASN A 158 12.47 3.89 -4.70
N VAL A 159 12.41 3.21 -5.85
CA VAL A 159 11.22 2.43 -6.25
C VAL A 159 11.01 1.26 -5.30
N GLY A 160 9.80 1.13 -4.77
CA GLY A 160 9.41 0.17 -3.75
C GLY A 160 8.69 0.85 -2.59
N ILE A 161 8.61 0.20 -1.45
CA ILE A 161 8.08 0.81 -0.23
C ILE A 161 9.14 1.75 0.36
N GLU A 162 8.81 3.03 0.47
CA GLU A 162 9.66 4.02 1.10
C GLU A 162 9.60 3.89 2.61
N TYR A 163 8.37 3.79 3.17
CA TYR A 163 8.19 3.57 4.61
C TYR A 163 6.91 2.79 4.95
N ILE A 164 6.94 2.16 6.11
CA ILE A 164 5.79 1.60 6.82
C ILE A 164 5.79 2.20 8.22
N ILE A 165 4.70 2.85 8.62
CA ILE A 165 4.53 3.37 9.98
C ILE A 165 3.38 2.65 10.64
N VAL A 166 3.62 2.06 11.80
CA VAL A 166 2.62 1.32 12.58
C VAL A 166 2.40 2.02 13.90
N THR A 167 1.14 2.37 14.19
CA THR A 167 0.77 3.10 15.40
C THR A 167 -0.44 2.43 16.03
N LYS A 168 -0.41 2.11 17.31
CA LYS A 168 -1.61 1.64 18.02
C LYS A 168 -2.69 2.70 17.93
N LYS A 169 -3.93 2.27 17.66
CA LYS A 169 -5.08 3.18 17.50
C LYS A 169 -5.24 4.10 18.70
N GLU A 170 -5.13 3.58 19.93
CA GLU A 170 -5.21 4.37 21.17
C GLU A 170 -4.20 5.51 21.25
N ILE A 171 -3.01 5.33 20.66
CA ILE A 171 -1.97 6.37 20.59
C ILE A 171 -2.37 7.45 19.58
N MET A 172 -2.84 7.04 18.41
CA MET A 172 -3.23 7.97 17.37
C MET A 172 -4.48 8.78 17.79
N ASP A 173 -5.48 8.11 18.39
CA ASP A 173 -6.68 8.77 18.94
C ASP A 173 -6.28 9.82 20.00
N TYR A 174 -5.33 9.51 20.90
CA TYR A 174 -4.82 10.47 21.85
C TYR A 174 -4.23 11.72 21.19
N TYR A 175 -3.48 11.55 20.08
CA TYR A 175 -2.96 12.72 19.32
C TYR A 175 -4.05 13.53 18.64
N PHE A 176 -5.08 12.89 18.11
CA PHE A 176 -6.21 13.59 17.50
C PHE A 176 -7.03 14.36 18.52
N ASP A 177 -7.27 13.78 19.70
CA ASP A 177 -8.06 14.41 20.76
C ASP A 177 -7.31 15.57 21.46
N ASN A 178 -5.99 15.51 21.49
CA ASN A 178 -5.12 16.51 22.12
C ASN A 178 -4.33 17.30 21.10
N PHE A 179 -4.90 17.50 19.89
CA PHE A 179 -4.21 18.15 18.78
C PHE A 179 -3.82 19.57 19.13
N ASP A 180 -2.54 19.79 19.44
CA ASP A 180 -1.86 21.06 19.43
C ASP A 180 -0.80 21.03 18.32
N SER A 181 -0.64 22.12 17.59
CA SER A 181 0.32 22.23 16.49
C SER A 181 1.77 21.92 16.91
N GLN A 182 2.05 21.92 18.21
CA GLN A 182 3.36 21.59 18.78
C GLN A 182 3.50 20.10 19.15
N SER A 183 2.38 19.37 19.26
CA SER A 183 2.33 17.96 19.68
C SER A 183 2.16 16.98 18.53
N GLN A 184 2.35 17.43 17.28
CA GLN A 184 2.27 16.52 16.14
C GLN A 184 3.33 15.43 16.21
N PRO A 185 2.98 14.15 15.90
CA PRO A 185 3.96 13.10 15.79
C PRO A 185 5.01 13.51 14.74
N LYS A 186 6.27 13.45 15.12
CA LYS A 186 7.37 13.71 14.19
C LYS A 186 7.58 12.45 13.37
N TYR A 187 7.10 12.48 12.13
CA TYR A 187 7.41 11.41 11.18
C TYR A 187 8.91 11.39 10.87
N PRO A 188 9.50 10.20 10.66
CA PRO A 188 10.92 10.10 10.33
C PRO A 188 11.20 10.72 8.97
N ASP A 189 12.32 11.43 8.86
CA ASP A 189 12.79 12.01 7.59
C ASP A 189 13.42 10.95 6.66
N LYS A 190 13.49 9.69 7.12
CA LYS A 190 14.13 8.57 6.42
C LYS A 190 13.13 7.47 6.11
N GLY A 191 13.33 6.78 5.01
CA GLY A 191 12.60 5.57 4.70
C GLY A 191 12.86 4.46 5.72
N GLY A 192 11.94 3.48 5.81
CA GLY A 192 12.08 2.35 6.72
C GLY A 192 10.78 1.87 7.34
N ILE A 193 10.89 1.08 8.41
CA ILE A 193 9.77 0.55 9.19
C ILE A 193 9.82 1.17 10.59
N TRP A 194 8.72 1.79 11.00
CA TRP A 194 8.68 2.59 12.21
C TRP A 194 7.46 2.25 13.07
N CYS A 195 7.66 2.19 14.37
CA CYS A 195 6.58 2.04 15.34
C CYS A 195 6.49 3.30 16.20
N MET A 196 5.28 3.82 16.40
CA MET A 196 5.08 5.04 17.18
C MET A 196 4.72 4.71 18.62
N GLY A 197 5.50 5.24 19.57
CA GLY A 197 5.25 5.17 21.01
C GLY A 197 4.30 6.25 21.53
N LYS A 198 3.92 6.16 22.80
CA LYS A 198 2.98 7.10 23.46
C LYS A 198 3.50 8.54 23.57
N ASP A 199 4.81 8.72 23.57
CA ASP A 199 5.49 10.02 23.62
C ASP A 199 5.74 10.61 22.22
N GLY A 200 5.18 10.01 21.18
CA GLY A 200 5.46 10.36 19.79
C GLY A 200 6.86 9.95 19.33
N ALA A 201 7.63 9.30 20.20
CA ALA A 201 8.91 8.75 19.82
C ALA A 201 8.69 7.63 18.80
N ILE A 202 9.46 7.68 17.74
CA ILE A 202 9.54 6.62 16.76
C ILE A 202 10.63 5.67 17.23
N VAL A 203 10.23 4.43 17.42
CA VAL A 203 11.10 3.34 17.91
C VAL A 203 11.48 2.47 16.73
#